data_38e8b6e6e7876fa141dd2a4836035662
#
_entry.id   38e8b6e6e7876fa141dd2a4836035662
#
_cell.length_a   1.000
_cell.length_b   1.000
_cell.length_c   1.000
_cell.angle_alpha   90.00
_cell.angle_beta   90.00
_cell.angle_gamma   90.00
#
_symmetry.space_group_name_H-M   'P 1'
#
loop_
_entity.id
_entity.type
_entity.pdbx_description
1 polymer ?
#
loop_
_entity_poly.entity_id
_entity_poly.type
_entity_poly.pdbx_seq_one_letter_code
_entity_poly.pdbx_strand_id
1 'polypeptide(L)'
;MLITEIIGNASHIPLGNRTIDRLPLEWYECTKKVQRKKSGSGVEISIRMLKEGQRLKQDDILFINDDRALVVEILPTDAIVITPVDILEMGRVCYEIGNKHLPLFIQDNKVMIPYEEPIFNWLKAGNYDVRIKNVRLLNMLNANVQPHSHGSTSLFSKILNLASKQDNT
;
A
#
# COMPACT_ATOMS: atom_id res chain seq x y z
N MET A 1 -16.65 15.78 -0.39
CA MET A 1 -16.54 15.45 -1.83
C MET A 1 -16.69 13.96 -2.01
N LEU A 2 -17.46 13.47 -3.01
CA LEU A 2 -17.58 12.03 -3.32
C LEU A 2 -16.67 11.68 -4.50
N ILE A 3 -15.87 10.63 -4.36
CA ILE A 3 -14.96 10.10 -5.38
C ILE A 3 -15.40 8.68 -5.71
N THR A 4 -15.65 8.41 -6.98
CA THR A 4 -16.12 7.10 -7.48
C THR A 4 -15.19 6.49 -8.52
N GLU A 5 -14.20 7.26 -9.01
CA GLU A 5 -13.25 6.83 -10.04
C GLU A 5 -11.88 7.51 -9.88
N ILE A 6 -10.89 6.93 -10.50
CA ILE A 6 -9.56 7.50 -10.67
C ILE A 6 -9.53 8.14 -12.06
N ILE A 7 -9.25 9.43 -12.12
CA ILE A 7 -9.20 10.21 -13.38
C ILE A 7 -7.94 9.88 -14.17
N GLY A 8 -6.83 9.65 -13.48
CA GLY A 8 -5.54 9.35 -14.07
C GLY A 8 -4.44 9.38 -13.00
N ASN A 9 -3.19 9.55 -13.43
CA ASN A 9 -2.05 9.64 -12.52
C ASN A 9 -1.17 10.83 -12.89
N ALA A 10 -0.70 11.57 -11.89
CA ALA A 10 0.09 12.79 -12.07
C ALA A 10 1.47 12.55 -12.71
N SER A 11 1.95 11.28 -12.72
CA SER A 11 3.16 10.92 -13.48
C SER A 11 2.96 11.01 -15.01
N HIS A 12 1.70 10.97 -15.48
CA HIS A 12 1.36 10.99 -16.90
C HIS A 12 0.53 12.21 -17.30
N ILE A 13 -0.17 12.84 -16.34
CA ILE A 13 -1.03 13.99 -16.58
C ILE A 13 -0.40 15.23 -15.92
N PRO A 14 0.06 16.22 -16.71
CA PRO A 14 0.61 17.45 -16.14
C PRO A 14 -0.45 18.22 -15.34
N LEU A 15 -0.12 18.57 -14.12
CA LEU A 15 -1.03 19.33 -13.26
C LEU A 15 -0.94 20.85 -13.49
N GLY A 16 0.09 21.33 -14.21
CA GLY A 16 0.29 22.76 -14.51
C GLY A 16 0.42 23.61 -13.23
N ASN A 17 -0.22 24.79 -13.22
CA ASN A 17 -0.19 25.73 -12.09
C ASN A 17 -1.29 25.47 -11.05
N ARG A 18 -1.95 24.32 -11.08
CA ARG A 18 -3.03 23.98 -10.15
C ARG A 18 -2.52 23.85 -8.73
N THR A 19 -3.33 24.26 -7.78
CA THR A 19 -3.09 23.96 -6.37
C THR A 19 -3.30 22.46 -6.13
N ILE A 20 -2.28 21.77 -5.65
CA ILE A 20 -2.34 20.33 -5.37
C ILE A 20 -2.75 20.13 -3.91
N ASP A 21 -3.94 19.55 -3.70
CA ASP A 21 -4.37 19.04 -2.41
C ASP A 21 -4.01 17.56 -2.32
N ARG A 22 -3.35 17.14 -1.24
CA ARG A 22 -2.89 15.77 -1.04
C ARG A 22 -3.90 15.01 -0.19
N LEU A 23 -4.26 13.79 -0.61
CA LEU A 23 -5.05 12.85 0.18
C LEU A 23 -4.11 11.82 0.82
N PRO A 24 -3.76 11.97 2.12
CA PRO A 24 -2.87 11.05 2.79
C PRO A 24 -3.58 9.71 3.04
N LEU A 25 -2.96 8.61 2.61
CA LEU A 25 -3.44 7.25 2.80
C LEU A 25 -2.31 6.34 3.28
N GLU A 26 -2.64 5.47 4.21
CA GLU A 26 -1.78 4.34 4.54
C GLU A 26 -1.79 3.30 3.40
N TRP A 27 -0.72 2.56 3.24
CA TRP A 27 -0.58 1.56 2.18
C TRP A 27 -1.75 0.55 2.15
N TYR A 28 -2.28 0.14 3.31
CA TYR A 28 -3.40 -0.82 3.45
C TYR A 28 -4.77 -0.18 3.14
N GLU A 29 -4.87 1.13 3.18
CA GLU A 29 -6.10 1.85 2.85
C GLU A 29 -6.32 1.94 1.34
N CYS A 30 -5.26 1.81 0.55
CA CYS A 30 -5.33 1.87 -0.90
C CYS A 30 -6.22 0.80 -1.54
N THR A 31 -6.53 -0.29 -0.82
CA THR A 31 -7.40 -1.38 -1.28
C THR A 31 -8.83 -1.29 -0.77
N LYS A 32 -9.13 -0.36 0.14
CA LYS A 32 -10.49 -0.19 0.70
C LYS A 32 -11.43 0.34 -0.38
N LYS A 33 -12.52 -0.37 -0.62
CA LYS A 33 -13.56 0.02 -1.61
C LYS A 33 -14.36 1.24 -1.16
N VAL A 34 -14.61 1.38 0.14
CA VAL A 34 -15.36 2.50 0.73
C VAL A 34 -14.61 3.02 1.94
N GLN A 35 -14.35 4.32 1.95
CA GLN A 35 -13.70 4.98 3.09
C GLN A 35 -13.97 6.48 3.11
N ARG A 36 -13.83 7.09 4.29
CA ARG A 36 -13.87 8.55 4.46
C ARG A 36 -12.54 9.02 4.99
N LYS A 37 -12.04 10.11 4.42
CA LYS A 37 -10.74 10.70 4.75
C LYS A 37 -10.82 12.21 4.70
N LYS A 38 -9.83 12.88 5.27
CA LYS A 38 -9.62 14.32 5.08
C LYS A 38 -8.38 14.53 4.23
N SER A 39 -8.45 15.43 3.27
CA SER A 39 -7.30 15.88 2.51
C SER A 39 -6.36 16.76 3.35
N GLY A 40 -5.18 17.08 2.85
CA GLY A 40 -4.24 17.98 3.50
C GLY A 40 -4.80 19.38 3.75
N SER A 41 -5.71 19.85 2.90
CA SER A 41 -6.46 21.10 3.10
C SER A 41 -7.65 20.98 4.06
N GLY A 42 -7.92 19.79 4.62
CA GLY A 42 -9.00 19.55 5.58
C GLY A 42 -10.35 19.23 4.95
N VAL A 43 -10.44 19.09 3.63
CA VAL A 43 -11.69 18.73 2.93
C VAL A 43 -12.06 17.28 3.20
N GLU A 44 -13.32 17.02 3.57
CA GLU A 44 -13.82 15.66 3.74
C GLU A 44 -14.05 14.97 2.38
N ILE A 45 -13.38 13.83 2.21
CA ILE A 45 -13.41 13.01 1.01
C ILE A 45 -14.06 11.68 1.33
N SER A 46 -15.14 11.34 0.61
CA SER A 46 -15.78 10.02 0.64
C SER A 46 -15.35 9.27 -0.63
N ILE A 47 -14.66 8.16 -0.46
CA ILE A 47 -14.22 7.31 -1.59
C ILE A 47 -15.17 6.12 -1.67
N ARG A 48 -15.66 5.82 -2.88
CA ARG A 48 -16.48 4.65 -3.18
C ARG A 48 -16.03 4.03 -4.51
N MET A 49 -15.01 3.17 -4.45
CA MET A 49 -14.49 2.42 -5.59
C MET A 49 -15.15 1.05 -5.66
N LEU A 50 -16.12 0.86 -6.57
CA LEU A 50 -16.91 -0.36 -6.62
C LEU A 50 -16.36 -1.43 -7.57
N LYS A 51 -15.43 -1.08 -8.46
CA LYS A 51 -14.82 -2.04 -9.39
C LYS A 51 -13.93 -3.02 -8.62
N GLU A 52 -14.09 -4.31 -8.92
CA GLU A 52 -13.20 -5.34 -8.36
C GLU A 52 -11.76 -5.13 -8.81
N GLY A 53 -10.81 -5.39 -7.88
CA GLY A 53 -9.37 -5.23 -8.15
C GLY A 53 -8.90 -3.78 -8.27
N GLN A 54 -9.79 -2.78 -8.16
CA GLN A 54 -9.38 -1.38 -8.20
C GLN A 54 -8.63 -1.01 -6.91
N ARG A 55 -7.50 -0.34 -7.08
CA ARG A 55 -6.63 0.07 -5.99
C ARG A 55 -6.12 1.47 -6.27
N LEU A 56 -6.08 2.30 -5.23
CA LEU A 56 -5.43 3.60 -5.28
C LEU A 56 -3.90 3.42 -5.28
N LYS A 57 -3.23 4.26 -6.04
CA LYS A 57 -1.77 4.29 -6.16
C LYS A 57 -1.24 5.67 -5.81
N GLN A 58 0.04 5.73 -5.52
CA GLN A 58 0.75 6.99 -5.39
C GLN A 58 0.50 7.88 -6.62
N ASP A 59 0.22 9.15 -6.39
CA ASP A 59 -0.03 10.18 -7.39
C ASP A 59 -1.29 9.97 -8.26
N ASP A 60 -2.22 9.07 -7.88
CA ASP A 60 -3.53 8.98 -8.53
C ASP A 60 -4.32 10.28 -8.34
N ILE A 61 -4.86 10.79 -9.44
CA ILE A 61 -5.68 11.99 -9.48
C ILE A 61 -7.13 11.57 -9.26
N LEU A 62 -7.73 12.06 -8.18
CA LEU A 62 -9.10 11.76 -7.79
C LEU A 62 -10.08 12.88 -8.17
N PHE A 63 -9.57 14.08 -8.32
CA PHE A 63 -10.31 15.25 -8.78
C PHE A 63 -9.35 16.22 -9.47
N ILE A 64 -9.81 16.87 -10.52
CA ILE A 64 -9.06 17.91 -11.24
C ILE A 64 -10.04 18.91 -11.88
N ASN A 65 -9.74 20.19 -11.73
CA ASN A 65 -10.37 21.28 -12.47
C ASN A 65 -9.29 22.31 -12.87
N ASP A 66 -9.69 23.52 -13.30
CA ASP A 66 -8.74 24.54 -13.75
C ASP A 66 -7.83 25.08 -12.64
N ASP A 67 -8.30 25.09 -11.38
CA ASP A 67 -7.62 25.73 -10.24
C ASP A 67 -6.91 24.74 -9.34
N ARG A 68 -7.43 23.52 -9.20
CA ARG A 68 -6.93 22.54 -8.20
C ARG A 68 -7.03 21.10 -8.65
N ALA A 69 -6.19 20.27 -8.02
CA ALA A 69 -6.23 18.80 -8.15
C ALA A 69 -6.17 18.15 -6.78
N LEU A 70 -6.91 17.04 -6.59
CA LEU A 70 -6.80 16.16 -5.43
C LEU A 70 -6.01 14.91 -5.84
N VAL A 71 -4.88 14.69 -5.17
CA VAL A 71 -3.91 13.66 -5.55
C VAL A 71 -3.62 12.75 -4.35
N VAL A 72 -3.59 11.44 -4.59
CA VAL A 72 -3.26 10.46 -3.55
C VAL A 72 -1.80 10.59 -3.12
N GLU A 73 -1.58 10.58 -1.82
CA GLU A 73 -0.26 10.48 -1.21
C GLU A 73 -0.20 9.27 -0.28
N ILE A 74 0.59 8.25 -0.64
CA ILE A 74 0.82 7.11 0.24
C ILE A 74 1.83 7.51 1.32
N LEU A 75 1.44 7.37 2.58
CA LEU A 75 2.28 7.73 3.72
C LEU A 75 3.45 6.75 3.88
N PRO A 76 4.63 7.23 4.32
CA PRO A 76 5.72 6.36 4.70
C PRO A 76 5.34 5.53 5.93
N THR A 77 5.79 4.28 5.97
CA THR A 77 5.62 3.37 7.10
C THR A 77 6.92 2.64 7.38
N ASP A 78 7.08 2.14 8.60
CA ASP A 78 8.22 1.30 8.91
C ASP A 78 8.09 -0.04 8.18
N ALA A 79 9.12 -0.38 7.45
CA ALA A 79 9.15 -1.57 6.59
C ALA A 79 10.47 -2.33 6.76
N ILE A 80 10.39 -3.65 6.59
CA ILE A 80 11.55 -4.49 6.39
C ILE A 80 11.90 -4.42 4.91
N VAL A 81 13.09 -3.91 4.62
CA VAL A 81 13.64 -3.83 3.27
C VAL A 81 14.69 -4.92 3.11
N ILE A 82 14.45 -5.84 2.18
CA ILE A 82 15.31 -6.97 1.86
C ILE A 82 16.01 -6.64 0.54
N THR A 83 17.34 -6.77 0.51
CA THR A 83 18.15 -6.52 -0.70
C THR A 83 18.69 -7.86 -1.21
N PRO A 84 18.01 -8.56 -2.14
CA PRO A 84 18.47 -9.82 -2.69
C PRO A 84 19.77 -9.63 -3.49
N VAL A 85 20.69 -10.58 -3.37
CA VAL A 85 21.97 -10.53 -4.10
C VAL A 85 21.84 -10.90 -5.57
N ASP A 86 20.80 -11.70 -5.91
CA ASP A 86 20.52 -12.14 -7.27
C ASP A 86 19.04 -12.47 -7.47
N ILE A 87 18.68 -12.86 -8.69
CA ILE A 87 17.30 -13.21 -9.07
C ILE A 87 16.80 -14.48 -8.37
N LEU A 88 17.68 -15.42 -8.03
CA LEU A 88 17.30 -16.66 -7.35
C LEU A 88 16.93 -16.36 -5.90
N GLU A 89 17.71 -15.50 -5.23
CA GLU A 89 17.38 -15.05 -3.87
C GLU A 89 16.11 -14.22 -3.86
N MET A 90 15.91 -13.32 -4.84
CA MET A 90 14.67 -12.59 -5.04
C MET A 90 13.47 -13.56 -5.12
N GLY A 91 13.55 -14.57 -5.96
CA GLY A 91 12.51 -15.59 -6.12
C GLY A 91 12.23 -16.35 -4.83
N ARG A 92 13.29 -16.76 -4.11
CA ARG A 92 13.18 -17.46 -2.83
C ARG A 92 12.49 -16.60 -1.76
N VAL A 93 12.94 -15.36 -1.59
CA VAL A 93 12.34 -14.41 -0.64
C VAL A 93 10.86 -14.19 -0.93
N CYS A 94 10.51 -13.92 -2.20
CA CYS A 94 9.12 -13.72 -2.60
C CYS A 94 8.26 -14.97 -2.33
N TYR A 95 8.78 -16.16 -2.62
CA TYR A 95 8.09 -17.42 -2.37
C TYR A 95 7.84 -17.66 -0.87
N GLU A 96 8.86 -17.46 -0.04
CA GLU A 96 8.77 -17.67 1.40
C GLU A 96 7.81 -16.67 2.08
N ILE A 97 7.85 -15.38 1.67
CA ILE A 97 6.94 -14.34 2.17
C ILE A 97 5.52 -14.62 1.68
N GLY A 98 5.35 -15.00 0.41
CA GLY A 98 4.05 -15.34 -0.18
C GLY A 98 3.38 -16.52 0.54
N ASN A 99 4.14 -17.55 0.91
CA ASN A 99 3.63 -18.68 1.71
C ASN A 99 3.16 -18.29 3.11
N LYS A 100 3.66 -17.17 3.64
CA LYS A 100 3.21 -16.61 4.93
C LYS A 100 1.98 -15.69 4.77
N HIS A 101 1.50 -15.50 3.53
CA HIS A 101 0.40 -14.60 3.19
C HIS A 101 0.64 -13.14 3.66
N LEU A 102 1.88 -12.70 3.67
CA LEU A 102 2.25 -11.34 3.99
C LEU A 102 2.11 -10.43 2.77
N PRO A 103 1.72 -9.15 2.95
CA PRO A 103 1.74 -8.18 1.86
C PRO A 103 3.19 -7.93 1.43
N LEU A 104 3.46 -8.06 0.14
CA LEU A 104 4.79 -7.96 -0.44
C LEU A 104 4.82 -6.87 -1.49
N PHE A 105 5.85 -6.04 -1.45
CA PHE A 105 6.09 -4.93 -2.36
C PHE A 105 7.46 -5.08 -3.01
N ILE A 106 7.56 -4.73 -4.30
CA ILE A 106 8.85 -4.73 -5.01
C ILE A 106 9.10 -3.33 -5.56
N GLN A 107 10.21 -2.73 -5.15
CA GLN A 107 10.69 -1.42 -5.60
C GLN A 107 12.21 -1.46 -5.72
N ASP A 108 12.75 -0.94 -6.81
CA ASP A 108 14.20 -0.81 -7.03
C ASP A 108 14.98 -2.10 -6.77
N ASN A 109 14.49 -3.23 -7.28
CA ASN A 109 15.05 -4.57 -7.08
C ASN A 109 15.14 -5.01 -5.60
N LYS A 110 14.34 -4.42 -4.73
CA LYS A 110 14.22 -4.79 -3.31
C LYS A 110 12.84 -5.31 -3.02
N VAL A 111 12.78 -6.28 -2.10
CA VAL A 111 11.53 -6.77 -1.53
C VAL A 111 11.26 -6.01 -0.24
N MET A 112 10.04 -5.53 -0.08
CA MET A 112 9.62 -4.80 1.10
C MET A 112 8.35 -5.40 1.66
N ILE A 113 8.26 -5.43 2.98
CA ILE A 113 7.06 -5.82 3.73
C ILE A 113 6.89 -4.85 4.90
N PRO A 114 5.66 -4.63 5.40
CA PRO A 114 5.45 -3.88 6.63
C PRO A 114 6.27 -4.48 7.77
N TYR A 115 6.77 -3.62 8.66
CA TYR A 115 7.61 -4.09 9.77
C TYR A 115 6.81 -4.92 10.76
N GLU A 116 7.33 -6.11 11.05
CA GLU A 116 6.95 -6.97 12.16
C GLU A 116 8.21 -7.62 12.74
N GLU A 117 8.43 -7.46 14.02
CA GLU A 117 9.65 -7.95 14.69
C GLU A 117 9.90 -9.46 14.50
N PRO A 118 8.90 -10.36 14.63
CA PRO A 118 9.12 -11.80 14.41
C PRO A 118 9.58 -12.10 12.98
N ILE A 119 9.05 -11.39 11.99
CA ILE A 119 9.42 -11.57 10.57
C ILE A 119 10.82 -11.04 10.30
N PHE A 120 11.15 -9.88 10.88
CA PHE A 120 12.50 -9.33 10.78
C PHE A 120 13.56 -10.30 11.34
N ASN A 121 13.30 -10.85 12.53
CA ASN A 121 14.22 -11.81 13.18
C ASN A 121 14.33 -13.11 12.37
N TRP A 122 13.23 -13.61 11.81
CA TRP A 122 13.23 -14.80 10.96
C TRP A 122 14.04 -14.59 9.68
N LEU A 123 13.86 -13.47 8.98
CA LEU A 123 14.64 -13.13 7.78
C LEU A 123 16.14 -12.97 8.10
N LYS A 124 16.45 -12.31 9.22
CA LYS A 124 17.83 -12.15 9.66
C LYS A 124 18.50 -13.48 9.99
N ALA A 125 17.78 -14.41 10.64
CA ALA A 125 18.26 -15.77 10.91
C ALA A 125 18.48 -16.58 9.61
N GLY A 126 17.75 -16.26 8.54
CA GLY A 126 17.93 -16.82 7.21
C GLY A 126 19.10 -16.21 6.41
N ASN A 127 19.91 -15.34 7.04
CA ASN A 127 21.05 -14.64 6.44
C ASN A 127 20.70 -13.72 5.26
N TYR A 128 19.46 -13.21 5.17
CA TYR A 128 19.10 -12.20 4.19
C TYR A 128 19.66 -10.81 4.59
N ASP A 129 20.07 -9.99 3.62
CA ASP A 129 20.39 -8.56 3.88
C ASP A 129 19.09 -7.79 4.13
N VAL A 130 18.75 -7.60 5.41
CA VAL A 130 17.52 -6.96 5.86
C VAL A 130 17.81 -5.69 6.65
N ARG A 131 17.02 -4.65 6.39
CA ARG A 131 17.10 -3.37 7.10
C ARG A 131 15.70 -2.86 7.40
N ILE A 132 15.55 -2.18 8.53
CA ILE A 132 14.33 -1.44 8.85
C ILE A 132 14.46 -0.04 8.26
N LYS A 133 13.48 0.39 7.49
CA LYS A 133 13.43 1.73 6.90
C LYS A 133 12.02 2.28 6.94
N ASN A 134 11.89 3.59 7.14
CA ASN A 134 10.63 4.30 6.95
C ASN A 134 10.50 4.69 5.48
N VAL A 135 9.61 4.00 4.74
CA VAL A 135 9.47 4.14 3.28
C VAL A 135 8.01 4.02 2.84
N ARG A 136 7.70 4.56 1.66
CA ARG A 136 6.40 4.34 1.03
C ARG A 136 6.36 2.96 0.38
N LEU A 137 5.34 2.17 0.73
CA LEU A 137 5.10 0.84 0.14
C LEU A 137 4.19 0.98 -1.08
N LEU A 138 4.75 1.00 -2.29
CA LEU A 138 4.02 1.39 -3.50
C LEU A 138 3.57 0.19 -4.35
N ASN A 139 4.48 -0.66 -4.81
CA ASN A 139 4.21 -1.69 -5.81
C ASN A 139 3.93 -3.05 -5.15
N MET A 140 2.73 -3.19 -4.57
CA MET A 140 2.31 -4.46 -3.97
C MET A 140 2.13 -5.53 -5.03
N LEU A 141 2.72 -6.70 -4.82
CA LEU A 141 2.40 -7.89 -5.59
C LEU A 141 1.02 -8.43 -5.19
N ASN A 142 0.12 -8.43 -6.15
CA ASN A 142 -1.19 -9.07 -5.98
C ASN A 142 -1.08 -10.54 -6.40
N ALA A 143 -1.17 -11.46 -5.46
CA ALA A 143 -1.43 -12.84 -5.79
C ALA A 143 -2.95 -12.98 -6.04
N ASN A 144 -3.36 -13.31 -7.26
CA ASN A 144 -4.75 -13.67 -7.60
C ASN A 144 -5.09 -15.09 -7.09
N VAL A 145 -4.59 -15.47 -5.92
CA VAL A 145 -4.92 -16.75 -5.30
C VAL A 145 -6.11 -16.51 -4.38
N GLN A 146 -7.26 -17.10 -4.70
CA GLN A 146 -8.34 -17.20 -3.73
C GLN A 146 -7.78 -17.89 -2.47
N PRO A 147 -8.04 -17.37 -1.26
CA PRO A 147 -7.58 -18.03 -0.04
C PRO A 147 -8.15 -19.44 -0.02
N HIS A 148 -7.28 -20.44 -0.09
CA HIS A 148 -7.68 -21.79 0.25
C HIS A 148 -8.16 -21.73 1.70
N SER A 149 -9.39 -22.17 1.95
CA SER A 149 -10.05 -22.18 3.27
C SER A 149 -9.38 -23.19 4.22
N HIS A 150 -8.18 -22.85 4.66
CA HIS A 150 -7.59 -23.47 5.83
C HIS A 150 -7.77 -22.51 6.99
N GLY A 151 -8.56 -22.92 7.99
CA GLY A 151 -9.11 -22.13 9.10
C GLY A 151 -8.12 -21.44 10.05
N SER A 152 -7.12 -20.76 9.52
CA SER A 152 -6.27 -19.83 10.27
C SER A 152 -6.40 -18.44 9.68
N THR A 153 -6.88 -17.48 10.48
CA THR A 153 -6.90 -16.06 10.15
C THR A 153 -5.48 -15.62 9.76
N SER A 154 -5.28 -15.27 8.50
CA SER A 154 -4.01 -14.76 7.98
C SER A 154 -3.56 -13.55 8.82
N LEU A 155 -2.25 -13.38 9.03
CA LEU A 155 -1.67 -12.19 9.69
C LEU A 155 -2.16 -10.90 9.03
N PHE A 156 -2.32 -10.90 7.70
CA PHE A 156 -2.88 -9.79 6.94
C PHE A 156 -4.32 -9.43 7.38
N SER A 157 -5.19 -10.43 7.60
CA SER A 157 -6.54 -10.20 8.13
C SER A 157 -6.51 -9.65 9.56
N LYS A 158 -5.52 -10.05 10.37
CA LYS A 158 -5.33 -9.50 11.73
C LYS A 158 -4.87 -8.06 11.69
N ILE A 159 -3.93 -7.71 10.82
CA ILE A 159 -3.45 -6.33 10.64
C ILE A 159 -4.59 -5.42 10.15
N LEU A 160 -5.35 -5.85 9.15
CA LEU A 160 -6.52 -5.09 8.67
C LEU A 160 -7.58 -4.89 9.76
N ASN A 161 -7.83 -5.92 10.59
CA ASN A 161 -8.80 -5.84 11.68
C ASN A 161 -8.31 -4.98 12.85
N LEU A 162 -7.01 -4.92 13.12
CA LEU A 162 -6.44 -4.02 14.12
C LEU A 162 -6.51 -2.56 13.68
N ALA A 163 -6.17 -2.29 12.41
CA ALA A 163 -6.26 -0.95 11.84
C ALA A 163 -7.70 -0.41 11.82
N SER A 164 -8.71 -1.28 11.55
CA SER A 164 -10.12 -0.89 11.54
C SER A 164 -10.73 -0.65 12.94
N LYS A 165 -10.09 -1.13 14.01
CA LYS A 165 -10.54 -0.89 15.39
C LYS A 165 -10.07 0.45 15.96
N GLN A 166 -9.02 1.06 15.41
CA GLN A 166 -8.54 2.38 15.85
C GLN A 166 -9.37 3.54 15.30
N ASP A 167 -10.17 3.32 14.26
CA ASP A 167 -11.03 4.36 13.65
C ASP A 167 -12.40 4.53 14.35
N ASN A 168 -12.69 3.77 15.42
CA ASN A 168 -13.98 3.79 16.13
C ASN A 168 -13.89 4.26 17.61
N THR A 169 -12.82 5.00 17.98
CA THR A 169 -12.72 5.60 19.33
C THR A 169 -12.64 7.12 19.24
#